data_386814f643d19102fcb8a114fab16737
#
_entry.id   386814f643d19102fcb8a114fab16737
#
_cell.length_a   1.000
_cell.length_b   1.000
_cell.length_c   1.000
_cell.angle_alpha   90.00
_cell.angle_beta   90.00
_cell.angle_gamma   90.00
#
_symmetry.space_group_name_H-M   'P 1'
#
loop_
_entity.id
_entity.type
_entity.pdbx_description
1 polymer ?
#
loop_
_entity_poly.entity_id
_entity_poly.type
_entity_poly.pdbx_seq_one_letter_code
_entity_poly.pdbx_strand_id
1 'polypeptide(L)'
;GYKVYREDGGQLLSDESADVLAYIKNIKNFSDVKTMQFDEAVKIGLIESIGHEIEDLYINIIKKYCINKDIVKDMGRKIRIVYTPLNGSGNKLVRRILDEIGFENVFVVKEQEYPDPEFPTVVYPNPEDKRVFKLPLQLAEKEDADLIIATDPDCDRIGIMSKCKSGDYLFLTGNQIGCIMLLYI
;
A
#
# COMPACT_ATOMS: atom_id res chain seq x y z
N GLY A 1 -8.20 -9.70 4.97
CA GLY A 1 -8.89 -9.75 6.26
C GLY A 1 -9.86 -8.59 6.44
N TYR A 2 -10.75 -8.69 7.42
CA TYR A 2 -11.70 -7.65 7.78
C TYR A 2 -11.31 -7.11 9.16
N LYS A 3 -11.01 -5.82 9.26
CA LYS A 3 -10.62 -5.16 10.51
C LYS A 3 -11.70 -4.13 10.88
N VAL A 4 -12.15 -4.14 12.12
CA VAL A 4 -13.15 -3.18 12.64
C VAL A 4 -12.46 -2.25 13.63
N TYR A 5 -12.76 -0.96 13.52
CA TYR A 5 -12.20 0.08 14.36
C TYR A 5 -13.30 0.80 15.13
N ARG A 6 -12.98 1.29 16.32
CA ARG A 6 -13.86 2.09 17.18
C ARG A 6 -13.80 3.58 16.79
N GLU A 7 -14.65 4.37 17.40
CA GLU A 7 -14.71 5.83 17.20
C GLU A 7 -13.40 6.56 17.54
N ASP A 8 -12.61 5.99 18.47
CA ASP A 8 -11.30 6.52 18.85
C ASP A 8 -10.17 6.19 17.86
N GLY A 9 -10.49 5.45 16.78
CA GLY A 9 -9.53 4.99 15.79
C GLY A 9 -8.77 3.72 16.20
N GLY A 10 -9.00 3.17 17.40
CA GLY A 10 -8.41 1.93 17.85
C GLY A 10 -9.10 0.71 17.24
N GLN A 11 -8.36 -0.37 16.99
CA GLN A 11 -8.95 -1.63 16.53
C GLN A 11 -9.84 -2.22 17.63
N LEU A 12 -10.96 -2.84 17.22
CA LEU A 12 -11.89 -3.51 18.12
C LEU A 12 -11.17 -4.56 18.98
N LEU A 13 -11.37 -4.54 20.29
CA LEU A 13 -10.76 -5.47 21.23
C LEU A 13 -11.46 -6.84 21.21
N SER A 14 -10.79 -7.85 21.80
CA SER A 14 -11.28 -9.23 21.80
C SER A 14 -12.68 -9.40 22.41
N ASP A 15 -12.97 -8.68 23.51
CA ASP A 15 -14.25 -8.78 24.22
C ASP A 15 -15.39 -8.17 23.38
N GLU A 16 -15.16 -7.01 22.77
CA GLU A 16 -16.13 -6.35 21.88
C GLU A 16 -16.35 -7.14 20.59
N SER A 17 -15.30 -7.79 20.07
CA SER A 17 -15.39 -8.65 18.89
C SER A 17 -16.18 -9.93 19.17
N ALA A 18 -16.22 -10.41 20.42
CA ALA A 18 -16.99 -11.60 20.81
C ALA A 18 -18.49 -11.41 20.58
N ASP A 19 -19.03 -10.22 20.87
CA ASP A 19 -20.43 -9.89 20.62
C ASP A 19 -20.76 -9.91 19.13
N VAL A 20 -19.91 -9.29 18.29
CA VAL A 20 -20.06 -9.33 16.83
C VAL A 20 -20.01 -10.76 16.31
N LEU A 21 -19.07 -11.57 16.80
CA LEU A 21 -18.96 -12.98 16.43
C LEU A 21 -20.18 -13.80 16.86
N ALA A 22 -20.82 -13.47 18.00
CA ALA A 22 -22.03 -14.12 18.43
C ALA A 22 -23.20 -13.88 17.46
N TYR A 23 -23.32 -12.66 16.91
CA TYR A 23 -24.30 -12.37 15.85
C TYR A 23 -23.98 -13.13 14.55
N ILE A 24 -22.73 -13.16 14.13
CA ILE A 24 -22.30 -13.88 12.92
C ILE A 24 -22.59 -15.38 13.03
N LYS A 25 -22.41 -16.01 14.20
CA LYS A 25 -22.69 -17.43 14.44
C LYS A 25 -24.19 -17.79 14.26
N ASN A 26 -25.09 -16.83 14.35
CA ASN A 26 -26.50 -17.04 14.10
C ASN A 26 -26.87 -17.13 12.62
N ILE A 27 -25.99 -16.67 11.72
CA ILE A 27 -26.15 -16.81 10.28
C ILE A 27 -25.80 -18.25 9.90
N LYS A 28 -26.79 -19.00 9.41
CA LYS A 28 -26.61 -20.42 9.05
C LYS A 28 -26.37 -20.62 7.56
N ASN A 29 -26.93 -19.76 6.73
CA ASN A 29 -26.84 -19.82 5.27
C ASN A 29 -26.59 -18.42 4.72
N PHE A 30 -26.01 -18.33 3.53
CA PHE A 30 -25.83 -17.03 2.85
C PHE A 30 -27.16 -16.30 2.60
N SER A 31 -28.27 -17.05 2.42
CA SER A 31 -29.61 -16.48 2.28
C SER A 31 -30.13 -15.74 3.53
N ASP A 32 -29.53 -15.98 4.70
CA ASP A 32 -29.91 -15.29 5.94
C ASP A 32 -29.30 -13.86 5.98
N VAL A 33 -28.32 -13.57 5.11
CA VAL A 33 -27.69 -12.26 4.98
C VAL A 33 -28.63 -11.33 4.22
N LYS A 34 -29.07 -10.25 4.87
CA LYS A 34 -29.88 -9.21 4.22
C LYS A 34 -29.02 -8.43 3.24
N THR A 35 -29.45 -8.36 2.00
CA THR A 35 -28.77 -7.63 0.93
C THR A 35 -29.70 -6.58 0.31
N MET A 36 -29.09 -5.58 -0.31
CA MET A 36 -29.77 -4.51 -1.05
C MET A 36 -28.96 -4.22 -2.31
N GLN A 37 -29.62 -3.72 -3.36
CA GLN A 37 -28.92 -3.23 -4.55
C GLN A 37 -28.07 -2.00 -4.21
N PHE A 38 -26.86 -1.94 -4.74
CA PHE A 38 -25.89 -0.88 -4.45
C PHE A 38 -26.46 0.51 -4.69
N ASP A 39 -27.05 0.75 -5.87
CA ASP A 39 -27.59 2.06 -6.25
C ASP A 39 -28.76 2.48 -5.35
N GLU A 40 -29.58 1.54 -4.88
CA GLU A 40 -30.64 1.80 -3.93
C GLU A 40 -30.07 2.19 -2.57
N ALA A 41 -29.05 1.47 -2.08
CA ALA A 41 -28.38 1.78 -0.82
C ALA A 41 -27.72 3.17 -0.84
N VAL A 42 -27.10 3.55 -1.96
CA VAL A 42 -26.57 4.92 -2.16
C VAL A 42 -27.69 5.95 -2.13
N LYS A 43 -28.79 5.70 -2.87
CA LYS A 43 -29.94 6.64 -2.97
C LYS A 43 -30.59 6.93 -1.61
N ILE A 44 -30.69 5.96 -0.73
CA ILE A 44 -31.27 6.13 0.61
C ILE A 44 -30.25 6.49 1.70
N GLY A 45 -28.98 6.75 1.31
CA GLY A 45 -27.93 7.20 2.22
C GLY A 45 -27.34 6.13 3.13
N LEU A 46 -27.53 4.83 2.84
CA LEU A 46 -26.87 3.74 3.56
C LEU A 46 -25.41 3.55 3.14
N ILE A 47 -25.08 3.97 1.94
CA ILE A 47 -23.71 3.99 1.41
C ILE A 47 -23.39 5.42 1.02
N GLU A 48 -22.31 5.95 1.59
CA GLU A 48 -21.73 7.22 1.22
C GLU A 48 -20.31 6.99 0.71
N SER A 49 -19.98 7.56 -0.45
CA SER A 49 -18.62 7.50 -0.97
C SER A 49 -17.81 8.63 -0.34
N ILE A 50 -16.85 8.28 0.50
CA ILE A 50 -15.85 9.22 1.00
C ILE A 50 -14.88 9.52 -0.14
N GLY A 51 -14.80 10.79 -0.53
CA GLY A 51 -14.02 11.23 -1.69
C GLY A 51 -12.62 11.72 -1.33
N HIS A 52 -12.12 12.60 -2.18
CA HIS A 52 -10.76 13.15 -2.07
C HIS A 52 -10.49 13.89 -0.75
N GLU A 53 -11.50 14.35 -0.05
CA GLU A 53 -11.33 15.09 1.22
C GLU A 53 -10.57 14.27 2.27
N ILE A 54 -10.91 12.99 2.43
CA ILE A 54 -10.22 12.09 3.39
C ILE A 54 -8.84 11.72 2.88
N GLU A 55 -8.69 11.48 1.58
CA GLU A 55 -7.39 11.24 0.96
C GLU A 55 -6.47 12.44 1.16
N ASP A 56 -6.95 13.67 0.98
CA ASP A 56 -6.19 14.90 1.15
C ASP A 56 -5.74 15.10 2.61
N LEU A 57 -6.62 14.85 3.56
CA LEU A 57 -6.28 14.90 4.97
C LEU A 57 -5.17 13.88 5.30
N TYR A 58 -5.30 12.65 4.82
CA TYR A 58 -4.32 11.60 5.03
C TYR A 58 -2.96 11.96 4.40
N ILE A 59 -2.93 12.34 3.14
CA ILE A 59 -1.72 12.76 2.43
C ILE A 59 -1.03 13.93 3.13
N ASN A 60 -1.80 14.93 3.59
CA ASN A 60 -1.25 16.09 4.31
C ASN A 60 -0.62 15.70 5.66
N ILE A 61 -1.12 14.65 6.31
CA ILE A 61 -0.50 14.10 7.52
C ILE A 61 0.80 13.40 7.16
N ILE A 62 0.79 12.51 6.16
CA ILE A 62 1.96 11.72 5.76
C ILE A 62 3.11 12.63 5.28
N LYS A 63 2.83 13.71 4.55
CA LYS A 63 3.85 14.69 4.12
C LYS A 63 4.65 15.30 5.27
N LYS A 64 4.11 15.31 6.49
CA LYS A 64 4.82 15.82 7.67
C LYS A 64 5.97 14.91 8.10
N TYR A 65 5.92 13.63 7.74
CA TYR A 65 6.98 12.66 8.03
C TYR A 65 8.15 12.74 7.04
N CYS A 66 8.04 13.53 5.98
CA CYS A 66 9.17 13.88 5.13
C CYS A 66 10.04 14.93 5.87
N ILE A 67 11.05 14.47 6.60
CA ILE A 67 11.90 15.31 7.47
C ILE A 67 12.85 16.15 6.63
N ASN A 68 13.57 15.52 5.68
CA ASN A 68 14.62 16.16 4.89
C ASN A 68 14.09 16.67 3.53
N LYS A 69 13.14 17.62 3.57
CA LYS A 69 12.47 18.17 2.38
C LYS A 69 13.43 18.76 1.35
N ASP A 70 14.51 19.40 1.81
CA ASP A 70 15.50 20.00 0.91
C ASP A 70 16.24 18.92 0.10
N ILE A 71 16.61 17.80 0.74
CA ILE A 71 17.23 16.66 0.07
C ILE A 71 16.28 16.08 -0.98
N VAL A 72 15.01 15.90 -0.63
CA VAL A 72 14.01 15.38 -1.58
C VAL A 72 13.83 16.35 -2.75
N LYS A 73 13.79 17.66 -2.50
CA LYS A 73 13.70 18.68 -3.55
C LYS A 73 14.87 18.62 -4.53
N ASP A 74 16.08 18.38 -4.02
CA ASP A 74 17.29 18.32 -4.85
C ASP A 74 17.45 17.00 -5.61
N MET A 75 17.00 15.90 -5.00
CA MET A 75 17.21 14.54 -5.50
C MET A 75 15.98 13.95 -6.18
N GLY A 76 14.77 14.45 -5.92
CA GLY A 76 13.52 13.88 -6.42
C GLY A 76 13.44 13.82 -7.94
N ARG A 77 14.07 14.76 -8.64
CA ARG A 77 14.19 14.77 -10.11
C ARG A 77 15.24 13.82 -10.65
N LYS A 78 16.17 13.37 -9.82
CA LYS A 78 17.31 12.52 -10.23
C LYS A 78 17.04 11.07 -9.93
N ILE A 79 16.47 10.78 -8.76
CA ILE A 79 16.19 9.41 -8.32
C ILE A 79 15.08 8.81 -9.18
N ARG A 80 15.33 7.59 -9.63
CA ARG A 80 14.40 6.79 -10.43
C ARG A 80 13.89 5.64 -9.58
N ILE A 81 12.58 5.58 -9.38
CA ILE A 81 11.92 4.62 -8.51
C ILE A 81 11.03 3.71 -9.33
N VAL A 82 11.19 2.40 -9.19
CA VAL A 82 10.19 1.43 -9.62
C VAL A 82 9.29 1.10 -8.44
N TYR A 83 7.99 1.18 -8.65
CA TYR A 83 6.98 0.86 -7.64
C TYR A 83 6.07 -0.26 -8.10
N THR A 84 5.78 -1.21 -7.20
CA THR A 84 4.71 -2.17 -7.36
C THR A 84 3.78 -2.19 -6.15
N PRO A 85 2.47 -2.00 -6.34
CA PRO A 85 1.46 -2.20 -5.31
C PRO A 85 1.09 -3.68 -5.11
N LEU A 86 1.67 -4.62 -5.86
CA LEU A 86 1.29 -6.04 -5.85
C LEU A 86 -0.24 -6.24 -5.97
N ASN A 87 -0.86 -5.59 -6.93
CA ASN A 87 -2.31 -5.56 -7.17
C ASN A 87 -3.14 -5.03 -5.98
N GLY A 88 -2.54 -4.17 -5.16
CA GLY A 88 -3.11 -3.71 -3.89
C GLY A 88 -3.59 -2.26 -3.86
N SER A 89 -4.09 -1.86 -2.70
CA SER A 89 -4.70 -0.55 -2.43
C SER A 89 -3.70 0.60 -2.42
N GLY A 90 -2.40 0.33 -2.25
CA GLY A 90 -1.35 1.35 -2.23
C GLY A 90 -1.16 2.11 -3.55
N ASN A 91 -1.62 1.58 -4.68
CA ASN A 91 -1.37 2.13 -6.01
C ASN A 91 -1.58 3.65 -6.10
N LYS A 92 -2.75 4.14 -5.73
CA LYS A 92 -3.07 5.58 -5.85
C LYS A 92 -2.33 6.43 -4.83
N LEU A 93 -2.40 6.07 -3.55
CA LEU A 93 -1.90 6.92 -2.46
C LEU A 93 -0.38 6.94 -2.39
N VAL A 94 0.31 5.81 -2.61
CA VAL A 94 1.78 5.78 -2.62
C VAL A 94 2.33 6.58 -3.79
N ARG A 95 1.75 6.45 -4.97
CA ARG A 95 2.16 7.26 -6.14
C ARG A 95 1.91 8.74 -5.90
N ARG A 96 0.75 9.09 -5.37
CA ARG A 96 0.39 10.46 -5.06
C ARG A 96 1.36 11.08 -4.04
N ILE A 97 1.68 10.38 -2.95
CA ILE A 97 2.60 10.91 -1.95
C ILE A 97 4.02 11.09 -2.52
N LEU A 98 4.51 10.14 -3.31
CA LEU A 98 5.82 10.27 -3.96
C LEU A 98 5.88 11.49 -4.89
N ASP A 99 4.85 11.71 -5.71
CA ASP A 99 4.74 12.88 -6.57
C ASP A 99 4.67 14.18 -5.76
N GLU A 100 3.77 14.26 -4.78
CA GLU A 100 3.56 15.47 -3.97
C GLU A 100 4.75 15.86 -3.08
N ILE A 101 5.63 14.91 -2.72
CA ILE A 101 6.88 15.25 -2.01
C ILE A 101 8.03 15.55 -2.97
N GLY A 102 7.88 15.29 -4.29
CA GLY A 102 8.80 15.74 -5.32
C GLY A 102 9.57 14.67 -6.09
N PHE A 103 9.19 13.39 -6.03
CA PHE A 103 9.77 12.33 -6.88
C PHE A 103 9.04 12.29 -8.23
N GLU A 104 9.72 12.75 -9.29
CA GLU A 104 9.14 12.86 -10.63
C GLU A 104 9.30 11.57 -11.47
N ASN A 105 10.26 10.70 -11.15
CA ASN A 105 10.58 9.51 -11.93
C ASN A 105 10.11 8.23 -11.23
N VAL A 106 8.79 8.03 -11.15
CA VAL A 106 8.17 6.85 -10.56
C VAL A 106 7.56 5.98 -11.64
N PHE A 107 8.09 4.77 -11.82
CA PHE A 107 7.68 3.79 -12.83
C PHE A 107 6.90 2.66 -12.17
N VAL A 108 5.66 2.43 -12.58
CA VAL A 108 4.81 1.40 -12.00
C VAL A 108 4.84 0.13 -12.82
N VAL A 109 4.95 -1.02 -12.16
CA VAL A 109 4.84 -2.34 -12.79
C VAL A 109 3.41 -2.55 -13.26
N LYS A 110 3.18 -2.50 -14.57
CA LYS A 110 1.84 -2.48 -15.18
C LYS A 110 1.02 -3.73 -14.89
N GLU A 111 1.65 -4.89 -14.86
CA GLU A 111 1.02 -6.18 -14.59
C GLU A 111 0.53 -6.31 -13.14
N GLN A 112 1.03 -5.44 -12.25
CA GLN A 112 0.73 -5.44 -10.82
C GLN A 112 0.04 -4.14 -10.37
N GLU A 113 -0.31 -3.25 -11.28
CA GLU A 113 -0.81 -1.90 -10.98
C GLU A 113 -2.23 -1.92 -10.42
N TYR A 114 -3.12 -2.68 -11.04
CA TYR A 114 -4.54 -2.69 -10.68
C TYR A 114 -4.90 -3.89 -9.79
N PRO A 115 -5.91 -3.77 -8.92
CA PRO A 115 -6.40 -4.88 -8.12
C PRO A 115 -6.78 -6.08 -8.98
N ASP A 116 -6.23 -7.26 -8.61
CA ASP A 116 -6.59 -8.54 -9.21
C ASP A 116 -6.63 -9.59 -8.08
N PRO A 117 -7.79 -10.21 -7.79
CA PRO A 117 -7.92 -11.16 -6.69
C PRO A 117 -7.15 -12.47 -6.92
N GLU A 118 -6.79 -12.78 -8.16
CA GLU A 118 -6.05 -13.99 -8.50
C GLU A 118 -4.53 -13.83 -8.36
N PHE A 119 -4.02 -12.60 -8.23
CA PHE A 119 -2.57 -12.30 -8.14
C PHE A 119 -1.73 -13.04 -9.19
N PRO A 120 -1.99 -12.89 -10.49
CA PRO A 120 -1.47 -13.78 -11.53
C PRO A 120 0.05 -13.78 -11.69
N THR A 121 0.72 -12.78 -11.12
CA THR A 121 2.17 -12.57 -11.26
C THR A 121 2.99 -13.09 -10.08
N VAL A 122 2.34 -13.44 -8.98
CA VAL A 122 3.00 -13.87 -7.74
C VAL A 122 2.22 -14.99 -7.05
N VAL A 123 2.91 -15.91 -6.41
CA VAL A 123 2.26 -16.99 -5.64
C VAL A 123 1.69 -16.45 -4.34
N TYR A 124 2.38 -15.50 -3.73
CA TYR A 124 1.97 -14.85 -2.50
C TYR A 124 2.42 -13.38 -2.50
N PRO A 125 1.49 -12.41 -2.42
CA PRO A 125 1.81 -10.98 -2.55
C PRO A 125 2.41 -10.42 -1.25
N ASN A 126 3.60 -10.90 -0.86
CA ASN A 126 4.32 -10.43 0.32
C ASN A 126 5.64 -9.78 -0.09
N PRO A 127 5.85 -8.48 0.15
CA PRO A 127 7.06 -7.76 -0.23
C PRO A 127 8.32 -8.19 0.54
N GLU A 128 8.21 -9.01 1.57
CA GLU A 128 9.35 -9.64 2.23
C GLU A 128 9.88 -10.86 1.45
N ASP A 129 9.14 -11.36 0.47
CA ASP A 129 9.56 -12.44 -0.41
C ASP A 129 10.26 -11.89 -1.66
N LYS A 130 11.54 -12.19 -1.81
CA LYS A 130 12.33 -11.75 -2.98
C LYS A 130 11.71 -12.14 -4.34
N ARG A 131 10.91 -13.19 -4.38
CA ARG A 131 10.29 -13.69 -5.62
C ARG A 131 9.30 -12.70 -6.23
N VAL A 132 8.69 -11.84 -5.43
CA VAL A 132 7.73 -10.82 -5.91
C VAL A 132 8.43 -9.71 -6.72
N PHE A 133 9.76 -9.57 -6.55
CA PHE A 133 10.55 -8.54 -7.23
C PHE A 133 10.95 -8.91 -8.67
N LYS A 134 10.56 -10.07 -9.18
CA LYS A 134 10.94 -10.50 -10.54
C LYS A 134 10.55 -9.47 -11.62
N LEU A 135 9.29 -9.04 -11.67
CA LEU A 135 8.82 -8.03 -12.63
C LEU A 135 9.35 -6.63 -12.29
N PRO A 136 9.29 -6.17 -11.02
CA PRO A 136 9.89 -4.91 -10.63
C PRO A 136 11.38 -4.80 -11.01
N LEU A 137 12.17 -5.86 -10.85
CA LEU A 137 13.58 -5.88 -11.19
C LEU A 137 13.82 -5.72 -12.70
N GLN A 138 13.06 -6.43 -13.52
CA GLN A 138 13.12 -6.28 -14.98
C GLN A 138 12.81 -4.84 -15.42
N LEU A 139 11.81 -4.22 -14.81
CA LEU A 139 11.49 -2.82 -15.09
C LEU A 139 12.59 -1.88 -14.58
N ALA A 140 13.16 -2.15 -13.41
CA ALA A 140 14.25 -1.34 -12.84
C ALA A 140 15.52 -1.40 -13.69
N GLU A 141 15.88 -2.56 -14.23
CA GLU A 141 17.00 -2.71 -15.16
C GLU A 141 16.74 -1.92 -16.45
N LYS A 142 15.53 -1.98 -17.00
CA LYS A 142 15.13 -1.24 -18.21
C LYS A 142 15.16 0.27 -18.01
N GLU A 143 14.63 0.74 -16.88
CA GLU A 143 14.52 2.17 -16.57
C GLU A 143 15.76 2.71 -15.87
N ASP A 144 16.79 1.91 -15.64
CA ASP A 144 17.99 2.27 -14.87
C ASP A 144 17.65 2.86 -13.50
N ALA A 145 16.73 2.21 -12.77
CA ALA A 145 16.19 2.73 -11.53
C ALA A 145 17.17 2.57 -10.35
N ASP A 146 17.15 3.52 -9.44
CA ASP A 146 17.99 3.52 -8.23
C ASP A 146 17.37 2.69 -7.11
N LEU A 147 16.02 2.65 -7.08
CA LEU A 147 15.24 2.07 -6.00
C LEU A 147 14.04 1.30 -6.54
N ILE A 148 13.74 0.17 -5.91
CA ILE A 148 12.50 -0.57 -6.13
C ILE A 148 11.74 -0.60 -4.80
N ILE A 149 10.46 -0.22 -4.84
CA ILE A 149 9.55 -0.26 -3.69
C ILE A 149 8.39 -1.21 -4.03
N ALA A 150 8.09 -2.11 -3.12
CA ALA A 150 6.91 -2.97 -3.16
C ALA A 150 6.08 -2.81 -1.90
N THR A 151 4.76 -2.74 -2.03
CA THR A 151 3.82 -2.82 -0.91
C THR A 151 2.92 -4.04 -1.07
N ASP A 152 2.47 -4.61 0.03
CA ASP A 152 1.48 -5.68 -0.02
C ASP A 152 0.07 -5.15 -0.33
N PRO A 153 -0.93 -6.04 -0.56
CA PRO A 153 -2.24 -5.59 -1.03
C PRO A 153 -3.01 -4.64 -0.10
N ASP A 154 -2.86 -4.74 1.21
CA ASP A 154 -3.45 -3.80 2.18
C ASP A 154 -2.49 -2.67 2.60
N CYS A 155 -1.30 -2.62 1.99
CA CYS A 155 -0.30 -1.55 2.08
C CYS A 155 0.21 -1.30 3.50
N ASP A 156 0.26 -2.35 4.36
CA ASP A 156 0.80 -2.25 5.72
C ASP A 156 2.24 -2.76 5.84
N ARG A 157 2.82 -3.31 4.76
CA ARG A 157 4.22 -3.75 4.65
C ARG A 157 4.92 -3.09 3.46
N ILE A 158 6.24 -3.03 3.57
CA ILE A 158 7.11 -2.52 2.52
C ILE A 158 8.28 -3.47 2.28
N GLY A 159 8.65 -3.66 1.03
CA GLY A 159 9.88 -4.29 0.60
C GLY A 159 10.67 -3.35 -0.29
N ILE A 160 11.98 -3.38 -0.16
CA ILE A 160 12.88 -2.46 -0.88
C ILE A 160 14.04 -3.22 -1.51
N MET A 161 14.36 -2.87 -2.76
CA MET A 161 15.67 -3.16 -3.33
C MET A 161 16.35 -1.85 -3.74
N SER A 162 17.64 -1.76 -3.47
CA SER A 162 18.47 -0.59 -3.82
C SER A 162 19.55 -1.00 -4.80
N LYS A 163 19.80 -0.16 -5.81
CA LYS A 163 20.89 -0.34 -6.75
C LYS A 163 22.23 -0.12 -6.07
N CYS A 164 23.15 -1.07 -6.22
CA CYS A 164 24.52 -0.98 -5.72
C CYS A 164 25.42 -0.26 -6.71
N LYS A 165 26.61 0.15 -6.25
CA LYS A 165 27.64 0.72 -7.13
C LYS A 165 28.12 -0.25 -8.23
N SER A 166 27.97 -1.58 -8.01
CA SER A 166 28.25 -2.60 -9.01
C SER A 166 27.22 -2.66 -10.15
N GLY A 167 26.06 -2.03 -9.98
CA GLY A 167 24.92 -2.13 -10.87
C GLY A 167 23.89 -3.17 -10.45
N ASP A 168 24.22 -4.06 -9.51
CA ASP A 168 23.31 -5.07 -8.97
C ASP A 168 22.28 -4.46 -8.01
N TYR A 169 21.15 -5.16 -7.78
CA TYR A 169 20.14 -4.74 -6.82
C TYR A 169 20.23 -5.55 -5.53
N LEU A 170 20.38 -4.87 -4.40
CA LEU A 170 20.40 -5.45 -3.07
C LEU A 170 18.99 -5.42 -2.48
N PHE A 171 18.48 -6.59 -2.11
CA PHE A 171 17.24 -6.71 -1.34
C PHE A 171 17.51 -6.38 0.14
N LEU A 172 16.72 -5.46 0.70
CA LEU A 172 16.77 -5.10 2.11
C LEU A 172 15.70 -5.88 2.89
N THR A 173 16.12 -6.54 3.96
CA THR A 173 15.18 -7.18 4.89
C THR A 173 14.39 -6.14 5.69
N GLY A 174 13.20 -6.48 6.20
CA GLY A 174 12.40 -5.58 7.04
C GLY A 174 13.17 -5.02 8.23
N ASN A 175 14.03 -5.83 8.87
CA ASN A 175 14.89 -5.37 9.97
C ASN A 175 15.93 -4.33 9.51
N GLN A 176 16.52 -4.51 8.33
CA GLN A 176 17.45 -3.53 7.77
C GLN A 176 16.74 -2.22 7.42
N ILE A 177 15.55 -2.30 6.82
CA ILE A 177 14.70 -1.12 6.53
C ILE A 177 14.36 -0.39 7.84
N GLY A 178 13.92 -1.13 8.88
CA GLY A 178 13.61 -0.57 10.19
C GLY A 178 14.81 0.16 10.83
N CYS A 179 16.02 -0.43 10.75
CA CYS A 179 17.23 0.22 11.25
C CYS A 179 17.57 1.50 10.48
N ILE A 180 17.41 1.49 9.15
CA ILE A 180 17.64 2.69 8.31
C ILE A 180 16.64 3.80 8.67
N MET A 181 15.36 3.44 8.82
CA MET A 181 14.32 4.41 9.21
C MET A 181 14.58 4.99 10.60
N LEU A 182 15.01 4.17 11.57
CA LEU A 182 15.35 4.64 12.91
C LEU A 182 16.53 5.62 12.91
N LEU A 183 17.50 5.43 12.01
CA LEU A 183 18.62 6.35 11.85
C LEU A 183 18.23 7.65 11.14
N TYR A 184 17.14 7.62 10.35
CA TYR A 184 16.64 8.78 9.62
C TYR A 184 15.82 9.72 10.52
N ILE A 185 15.09 9.18 11.50
CA ILE A 185 14.26 9.93 12.44
C ILE A 185 15.11 10.49 13.59
#